data_aa8cd8c94b406b19bb139f968a0832ef
#
_entry.id   aa8cd8c94b406b19bb139f968a0832ef
#
_cell.length_a   1.000
_cell.length_b   1.000
_cell.length_c   1.000
_cell.angle_alpha   90.00
_cell.angle_beta   90.00
_cell.angle_gamma   90.00
#
_symmetry.space_group_name_H-M   'P 1'
#
loop_
_entity.id
_entity.type
_entity.pdbx_description
1 polymer ?
#
loop_
_entity_poly.entity_id
_entity_poly.type
_entity_poly.pdbx_seq_one_letter_code
_entity_poly.pdbx_strand_id
1 'polypeptide(L)'
;MTQQHIGIILDILLIVIGLYLAFFKSYLKEKGKNLATVEDIGKITKIVESVKQDNNTQLELIKTELALVSKTQLVIYDDERKAIIEFIGAITGFYESNINIPIEFPTPEGFAYRQERIRVLENFYGKVQIARSRLLLFCFDGKILEAISPVLRALAEIKGQTQVFRFKILGIQMAVKHKEENYIQFPQLSNIEAELDDLLLKYNKIYDEFCDFNMKFLKDYIVKYNNLLFICRDYLRTKKATN
;
A
#
# COMPACT_ATOMS: atom_id res chain seq x y z
N MET A 1 13.52 -20.67 0.41
CA MET A 1 14.76 -21.17 -0.25
C MET A 1 15.29 -20.04 -1.12
N THR A 2 16.48 -19.53 -0.85
CA THR A 2 17.06 -18.45 -1.65
C THR A 2 17.54 -18.99 -2.99
N GLN A 3 17.47 -18.15 -4.04
CA GLN A 3 17.90 -18.47 -5.42
C GLN A 3 19.34 -19.04 -5.48
N GLN A 4 20.19 -18.69 -4.51
CA GLN A 4 21.52 -19.25 -4.32
C GLN A 4 21.53 -20.75 -4.00
N HIS A 5 20.58 -21.27 -3.24
CA HIS A 5 20.52 -22.70 -2.91
C HIS A 5 20.10 -23.56 -4.10
N ILE A 6 19.29 -23.02 -5.01
CA ILE A 6 18.86 -23.71 -6.23
C ILE A 6 20.05 -23.83 -7.21
N GLY A 7 20.87 -22.77 -7.32
CA GLY A 7 22.10 -22.81 -8.13
C GLY A 7 23.09 -23.89 -7.65
N ILE A 8 23.34 -23.94 -6.36
CA ILE A 8 24.25 -24.93 -5.75
C ILE A 8 23.77 -26.38 -5.97
N ILE A 9 22.46 -26.61 -5.85
CA ILE A 9 21.87 -27.94 -6.09
C ILE A 9 22.04 -28.36 -7.56
N LEU A 10 21.85 -27.43 -8.49
CA LEU A 10 21.99 -27.64 -9.93
C LEU A 10 23.46 -27.97 -10.31
N ASP A 11 24.42 -27.25 -9.73
CA ASP A 11 25.85 -27.46 -9.94
C ASP A 11 26.29 -28.83 -9.38
N ILE A 12 25.82 -29.23 -8.19
CA ILE A 12 26.08 -30.53 -7.60
C ILE A 12 25.52 -31.66 -8.51
N LEU A 13 24.28 -31.48 -9.01
CA LEU A 13 23.64 -32.43 -9.92
C LEU A 13 24.42 -32.61 -11.23
N LEU A 14 24.89 -31.49 -11.80
CA LEU A 14 25.75 -31.52 -13.02
C LEU A 14 27.08 -32.24 -12.78
N ILE A 15 27.71 -32.00 -11.63
CA ILE A 15 28.95 -32.70 -11.25
C ILE A 15 28.71 -34.20 -11.10
N VAL A 16 27.64 -34.62 -10.42
CA VAL A 16 27.28 -36.03 -10.25
C VAL A 16 27.01 -36.70 -11.59
N ILE A 17 26.27 -36.02 -12.50
CA ILE A 17 26.01 -36.52 -13.86
C ILE A 17 27.32 -36.64 -14.65
N GLY A 18 28.19 -35.62 -14.56
CA GLY A 18 29.50 -35.62 -15.22
C GLY A 18 30.41 -36.78 -14.76
N LEU A 19 30.49 -37.02 -13.45
CA LEU A 19 31.22 -38.12 -12.85
C LEU A 19 30.64 -39.48 -13.27
N TYR A 20 29.32 -39.64 -13.29
CA TYR A 20 28.63 -40.83 -13.72
C TYR A 20 28.95 -41.16 -15.20
N LEU A 21 28.88 -40.16 -16.08
CA LEU A 21 29.20 -40.30 -17.50
C LEU A 21 30.69 -40.67 -17.73
N ALA A 22 31.60 -40.07 -16.95
CA ALA A 22 33.03 -40.37 -17.03
C ALA A 22 33.33 -41.81 -16.57
N PHE A 23 32.72 -42.27 -15.45
CA PHE A 23 32.83 -43.64 -14.95
C PHE A 23 32.26 -44.65 -15.93
N PHE A 24 31.11 -44.36 -16.53
CA PHE A 24 30.44 -45.19 -17.50
C PHE A 24 31.24 -45.32 -18.80
N LYS A 25 31.84 -44.25 -19.27
CA LYS A 25 32.73 -44.21 -20.43
C LYS A 25 34.00 -45.05 -20.17
N SER A 26 34.59 -44.97 -18.99
CA SER A 26 35.74 -45.73 -18.58
C SER A 26 35.41 -47.24 -18.50
N TYR A 27 34.27 -47.57 -17.89
CA TYR A 27 33.77 -48.95 -17.81
C TYR A 27 33.48 -49.60 -19.17
N LEU A 28 32.88 -48.83 -20.11
CA LEU A 28 32.65 -49.32 -21.46
C LEU A 28 33.96 -49.50 -22.25
N LYS A 29 34.98 -48.68 -22.01
CA LYS A 29 36.29 -48.80 -22.64
C LYS A 29 37.08 -50.01 -22.17
N GLU A 30 36.96 -50.40 -20.91
CA GLU A 30 37.57 -51.58 -20.34
C GLU A 30 36.84 -52.87 -20.71
N LYS A 31 35.51 -52.88 -20.67
CA LYS A 31 34.71 -54.05 -21.08
C LYS A 31 34.65 -54.26 -22.59
N GLY A 32 34.83 -53.19 -23.40
CA GLY A 32 34.95 -53.31 -24.87
C GLY A 32 36.20 -54.05 -25.35
N LYS A 33 37.18 -54.29 -24.47
CA LYS A 33 38.35 -55.13 -24.73
C LYS A 33 38.13 -56.64 -24.49
N ASN A 34 37.07 -56.98 -23.74
CA ASN A 34 36.71 -58.37 -23.46
C ASN A 34 35.26 -58.65 -23.87
N LEU A 35 35.03 -59.18 -25.06
CA LEU A 35 33.86 -59.93 -25.56
C LEU A 35 32.53 -59.65 -24.78
N ALA A 36 31.99 -58.43 -24.90
CA ALA A 36 30.60 -58.17 -24.51
C ALA A 36 29.72 -58.86 -25.57
N THR A 37 28.97 -59.84 -25.16
CA THR A 37 27.97 -60.49 -26.01
C THR A 37 26.90 -59.42 -26.40
N VAL A 38 26.33 -59.54 -27.59
CA VAL A 38 25.25 -58.65 -28.11
C VAL A 38 24.10 -58.47 -27.07
N GLU A 39 23.91 -59.46 -26.21
CA GLU A 39 22.93 -59.50 -25.12
C GLU A 39 23.21 -58.48 -24.01
N ASP A 40 24.49 -58.29 -23.62
CA ASP A 40 24.90 -57.31 -22.61
C ASP A 40 24.76 -55.89 -23.11
N ILE A 41 25.06 -55.63 -24.37
CA ILE A 41 24.88 -54.31 -25.03
C ILE A 41 23.40 -53.94 -25.03
N GLY A 42 22.51 -54.87 -25.36
CA GLY A 42 21.06 -54.63 -25.37
C GLY A 42 20.49 -54.33 -24.00
N LYS A 43 21.00 -55.01 -22.93
CA LYS A 43 20.59 -54.70 -21.53
C LYS A 43 21.08 -53.34 -21.06
N ILE A 44 22.33 -53.00 -21.37
CA ILE A 44 22.92 -51.68 -21.02
C ILE A 44 22.17 -50.56 -21.75
N THR A 45 21.87 -50.69 -23.02
CA THR A 45 21.11 -49.69 -23.79
C THR A 45 19.74 -49.46 -23.18
N LYS A 46 19.00 -50.52 -22.81
CA LYS A 46 17.69 -50.39 -22.15
C LYS A 46 17.79 -49.65 -20.82
N ILE A 47 18.80 -49.93 -20.01
CA ILE A 47 19.02 -49.24 -18.71
C ILE A 47 19.33 -47.74 -18.96
N VAL A 48 20.18 -47.42 -19.93
CA VAL A 48 20.51 -46.02 -20.29
C VAL A 48 19.29 -45.26 -20.79
N GLU A 49 18.47 -45.90 -21.62
CA GLU A 49 17.22 -45.28 -22.11
C GLU A 49 16.22 -45.06 -20.97
N SER A 50 16.03 -46.00 -20.06
CA SER A 50 15.19 -45.87 -18.88
C SER A 50 15.66 -44.72 -17.98
N VAL A 51 16.94 -44.66 -17.64
CA VAL A 51 17.51 -43.58 -16.80
C VAL A 51 17.38 -42.22 -17.52
N LYS A 52 17.55 -42.16 -18.83
CA LYS A 52 17.35 -40.94 -19.61
C LYS A 52 15.89 -40.47 -19.61
N GLN A 53 14.95 -41.41 -19.71
CA GLN A 53 13.52 -41.12 -19.65
C GLN A 53 13.10 -40.64 -18.26
N ASP A 54 13.56 -41.28 -17.19
CA ASP A 54 13.30 -40.88 -15.81
C ASP A 54 13.85 -39.49 -15.50
N ASN A 55 15.10 -39.20 -15.93
CA ASN A 55 15.70 -37.88 -15.79
C ASN A 55 14.94 -36.81 -16.56
N ASN A 56 14.50 -37.09 -17.78
CA ASN A 56 13.69 -36.14 -18.54
C ASN A 56 12.35 -35.85 -17.88
N THR A 57 11.69 -36.87 -17.32
CA THR A 57 10.43 -36.71 -16.58
C THR A 57 10.63 -35.85 -15.34
N GLN A 58 11.72 -36.10 -14.56
CA GLN A 58 12.03 -35.27 -13.40
C GLN A 58 12.36 -33.81 -13.78
N LEU A 59 13.10 -33.59 -14.87
CA LEU A 59 13.39 -32.26 -15.39
C LEU A 59 12.11 -31.49 -15.77
N GLU A 60 11.14 -32.16 -16.40
CA GLU A 60 9.86 -31.54 -16.75
C GLU A 60 9.03 -31.18 -15.49
N LEU A 61 9.04 -32.05 -14.47
CA LEU A 61 8.40 -31.73 -13.19
C LEU A 61 9.03 -30.52 -12.50
N ILE A 62 10.37 -30.47 -12.45
CA ILE A 62 11.10 -29.31 -11.87
C ILE A 62 10.80 -28.03 -12.63
N LYS A 63 10.79 -28.07 -13.98
CA LYS A 63 10.41 -26.89 -14.81
C LYS A 63 8.98 -26.41 -14.51
N THR A 64 8.06 -27.36 -14.38
CA THR A 64 6.65 -27.03 -14.08
C THR A 64 6.52 -26.40 -12.69
N GLU A 65 7.19 -26.93 -11.68
CA GLU A 65 7.21 -26.38 -10.32
C GLU A 65 7.84 -24.98 -10.28
N LEU A 66 8.98 -24.79 -10.96
CA LEU A 66 9.62 -23.47 -11.07
C LEU A 66 8.73 -22.45 -11.77
N ALA A 67 8.04 -22.83 -12.84
CA ALA A 67 7.09 -21.96 -13.53
C ALA A 67 5.91 -21.57 -12.63
N LEU A 68 5.40 -22.51 -11.82
CA LEU A 68 4.33 -22.28 -10.87
C LEU A 68 4.76 -21.30 -9.76
N VAL A 69 5.95 -21.54 -9.17
CA VAL A 69 6.54 -20.67 -8.12
C VAL A 69 6.76 -19.25 -8.68
N SER A 70 7.33 -19.12 -9.88
CA SER A 70 7.55 -17.83 -10.53
C SER A 70 6.24 -17.09 -10.78
N LYS A 71 5.21 -17.79 -11.29
CA LYS A 71 3.88 -17.19 -11.50
C LYS A 71 3.25 -16.73 -10.19
N THR A 72 3.35 -17.52 -9.13
CA THR A 72 2.81 -17.15 -7.81
C THR A 72 3.54 -15.93 -7.23
N GLN A 73 4.85 -15.85 -7.36
CA GLN A 73 5.64 -14.69 -6.93
C GLN A 73 5.24 -13.41 -7.68
N LEU A 74 5.01 -13.50 -8.99
CA LEU A 74 4.54 -12.37 -9.80
C LEU A 74 3.16 -11.89 -9.37
N VAL A 75 2.23 -12.78 -9.04
CA VAL A 75 0.89 -12.42 -8.53
C VAL A 75 1.00 -11.72 -7.18
N ILE A 76 1.78 -12.26 -6.24
CA ILE A 76 1.98 -11.65 -4.92
C ILE A 76 2.60 -10.24 -5.07
N TYR A 77 3.60 -10.08 -5.93
CA TYR A 77 4.20 -8.78 -6.19
C TYR A 77 3.22 -7.77 -6.80
N ASP A 78 2.37 -8.21 -7.72
CA ASP A 78 1.35 -7.36 -8.33
C ASP A 78 0.30 -6.90 -7.31
N ASP A 79 -0.13 -7.77 -6.41
CA ASP A 79 -1.09 -7.44 -5.36
C ASP A 79 -0.48 -6.48 -4.32
N GLU A 80 0.78 -6.68 -3.94
CA GLU A 80 1.53 -5.77 -3.08
C GLU A 80 1.69 -4.39 -3.71
N ARG A 81 2.08 -4.34 -4.99
CA ARG A 81 2.19 -3.09 -5.74
C ARG A 81 0.87 -2.34 -5.83
N LYS A 82 -0.23 -3.03 -6.12
CA LYS A 82 -1.57 -2.45 -6.16
C LYS A 82 -1.96 -1.89 -4.80
N ALA A 83 -1.72 -2.63 -3.72
CA ALA A 83 -2.02 -2.18 -2.37
C ALA A 83 -1.26 -0.91 -1.97
N ILE A 84 0.03 -0.80 -2.34
CA ILE A 84 0.84 0.42 -2.13
C ILE A 84 0.25 1.59 -2.92
N ILE A 85 -0.05 1.42 -4.21
CA ILE A 85 -0.59 2.48 -5.06
C ILE A 85 -1.97 2.94 -4.57
N GLU A 86 -2.86 2.02 -4.20
CA GLU A 86 -4.18 2.33 -3.67
C GLU A 86 -4.07 3.10 -2.34
N PHE A 87 -3.14 2.71 -1.47
CA PHE A 87 -2.93 3.42 -0.21
C PHE A 87 -2.43 4.85 -0.44
N ILE A 88 -1.42 5.03 -1.30
CA ILE A 88 -0.93 6.37 -1.66
C ILE A 88 -2.05 7.21 -2.29
N GLY A 89 -2.82 6.65 -3.21
CA GLY A 89 -3.97 7.35 -3.82
C GLY A 89 -5.03 7.75 -2.80
N ALA A 90 -5.34 6.90 -1.83
CA ALA A 90 -6.31 7.19 -0.78
C ALA A 90 -5.86 8.33 0.15
N ILE A 91 -4.60 8.35 0.58
CA ILE A 91 -4.06 9.44 1.43
C ILE A 91 -3.94 10.76 0.66
N THR A 92 -3.59 10.71 -0.64
CA THR A 92 -3.58 11.90 -1.51
C THR A 92 -4.98 12.49 -1.64
N GLY A 93 -5.98 11.68 -1.94
CA GLY A 93 -7.37 12.14 -2.06
C GLY A 93 -7.92 12.71 -0.76
N PHE A 94 -7.58 12.12 0.40
CA PHE A 94 -7.94 12.70 1.69
C PHE A 94 -7.28 14.07 1.91
N TYR A 95 -5.99 14.19 1.61
CA TYR A 95 -5.24 15.43 1.72
C TYR A 95 -5.81 16.54 0.84
N GLU A 96 -6.04 16.27 -0.44
CA GLU A 96 -6.63 17.23 -1.38
C GLU A 96 -8.04 17.67 -0.95
N SER A 97 -8.84 16.75 -0.45
CA SER A 97 -10.18 17.06 0.05
C SER A 97 -10.15 17.96 1.29
N ASN A 98 -9.10 17.85 2.11
CA ASN A 98 -8.96 18.65 3.32
C ASN A 98 -8.47 20.08 3.04
N ILE A 99 -7.56 20.27 2.07
CA ILE A 99 -7.05 21.61 1.71
C ILE A 99 -8.15 22.48 1.13
N ASN A 100 -9.08 21.88 0.39
CA ASN A 100 -10.15 22.58 -0.30
C ASN A 100 -11.41 22.81 0.57
N ILE A 101 -11.28 22.90 1.91
CA ILE A 101 -12.42 23.29 2.75
C ILE A 101 -12.68 24.78 2.55
N PRO A 102 -13.80 25.18 1.93
CA PRO A 102 -14.07 26.59 1.68
C PRO A 102 -14.37 27.36 2.97
N ILE A 103 -13.93 28.60 2.91
CA ILE A 103 -14.18 29.62 3.91
C ILE A 103 -15.46 30.34 3.52
N GLU A 104 -16.58 29.90 4.01
CA GLU A 104 -17.81 30.62 3.77
C GLU A 104 -18.43 31.07 5.09
N PHE A 105 -19.00 32.29 5.04
CA PHE A 105 -19.75 32.89 6.12
C PHE A 105 -20.88 31.94 6.59
N PRO A 106 -21.36 32.02 7.85
CA PRO A 106 -22.42 31.17 8.40
C PRO A 106 -23.82 31.51 7.81
N THR A 107 -23.97 31.40 6.49
CA THR A 107 -25.29 31.41 5.83
C THR A 107 -25.93 30.01 5.91
N PRO A 108 -27.27 29.89 5.80
CA PRO A 108 -27.94 28.60 5.74
C PRO A 108 -27.43 27.72 4.60
N GLU A 109 -27.17 28.28 3.41
CA GLU A 109 -26.60 27.60 2.25
C GLU A 109 -25.16 27.14 2.54
N GLY A 110 -24.34 28.01 3.13
CA GLY A 110 -22.97 27.67 3.56
C GLY A 110 -22.93 26.56 4.61
N PHE A 111 -23.98 26.43 5.43
CA PHE A 111 -24.10 25.32 6.38
C PHE A 111 -24.31 23.97 5.66
N ALA A 112 -25.25 23.89 4.74
CA ALA A 112 -25.52 22.68 3.97
C ALA A 112 -24.28 22.24 3.16
N TYR A 113 -23.61 23.21 2.52
CA TYR A 113 -22.37 22.98 1.78
C TYR A 113 -21.25 22.40 2.67
N ARG A 114 -21.05 22.98 3.87
CA ARG A 114 -20.04 22.46 4.84
C ARG A 114 -20.37 21.07 5.35
N GLN A 115 -21.64 20.78 5.62
CA GLN A 115 -22.07 19.43 6.02
C GLN A 115 -21.68 18.39 4.96
N GLU A 116 -21.92 18.69 3.68
CA GLU A 116 -21.57 17.81 2.58
C GLU A 116 -20.03 17.65 2.47
N ARG A 117 -19.26 18.73 2.61
CA ARG A 117 -17.79 18.68 2.58
C ARG A 117 -17.23 17.80 3.71
N ILE A 118 -17.78 17.86 4.90
CA ILE A 118 -17.38 17.02 6.01
C ILE A 118 -17.72 15.56 5.71
N ARG A 119 -18.88 15.27 5.14
CA ARG A 119 -19.27 13.92 4.71
C ARG A 119 -18.29 13.37 3.68
N VAL A 120 -17.90 14.21 2.72
CA VAL A 120 -16.88 13.85 1.72
C VAL A 120 -15.53 13.53 2.39
N LEU A 121 -15.10 14.35 3.37
CA LEU A 121 -13.87 14.11 4.11
C LEU A 121 -13.90 12.79 4.92
N GLU A 122 -15.03 12.51 5.59
CA GLU A 122 -15.24 11.24 6.31
C GLU A 122 -15.17 10.03 5.36
N ASN A 123 -15.75 10.15 4.17
CA ASN A 123 -15.69 9.11 3.14
C ASN A 123 -14.24 8.86 2.66
N PHE A 124 -13.47 9.93 2.39
CA PHE A 124 -12.06 9.79 2.04
C PHE A 124 -11.25 9.17 3.17
N TYR A 125 -11.50 9.52 4.42
CA TYR A 125 -10.85 8.87 5.56
C TYR A 125 -11.20 7.38 5.65
N GLY A 126 -12.45 7.00 5.37
CA GLY A 126 -12.86 5.60 5.26
C GLY A 126 -12.08 4.85 4.18
N LYS A 127 -11.89 5.45 3.00
CA LYS A 127 -11.06 4.87 1.93
C LYS A 127 -9.61 4.67 2.37
N VAL A 128 -9.03 5.61 3.14
CA VAL A 128 -7.68 5.45 3.71
C VAL A 128 -7.60 4.23 4.64
N GLN A 129 -8.61 4.01 5.49
CA GLN A 129 -8.62 2.85 6.39
C GLN A 129 -8.73 1.52 5.63
N ILE A 130 -9.56 1.46 4.58
CA ILE A 130 -9.70 0.29 3.71
C ILE A 130 -8.37 0.00 3.00
N ALA A 131 -7.77 1.01 2.37
CA ALA A 131 -6.51 0.88 1.67
C ALA A 131 -5.36 0.49 2.62
N ARG A 132 -5.35 1.02 3.86
CA ARG A 132 -4.42 0.59 4.92
C ARG A 132 -4.57 -0.89 5.24
N SER A 133 -5.80 -1.36 5.42
CA SER A 133 -6.06 -2.77 5.74
C SER A 133 -5.56 -3.69 4.62
N ARG A 134 -5.78 -3.32 3.35
CA ARG A 134 -5.22 -4.03 2.19
C ARG A 134 -3.69 -4.02 2.19
N LEU A 135 -3.09 -2.87 2.43
CA LEU A 135 -1.64 -2.75 2.47
C LEU A 135 -1.03 -3.66 3.55
N LEU A 136 -1.63 -3.73 4.74
CA LEU A 136 -1.18 -4.62 5.82
C LEU A 136 -1.32 -6.11 5.49
N LEU A 137 -2.24 -6.49 4.58
CA LEU A 137 -2.41 -7.87 4.13
C LEU A 137 -1.35 -8.29 3.09
N PHE A 138 -0.91 -7.37 2.24
CA PHE A 138 -0.08 -7.71 1.07
C PHE A 138 1.35 -7.19 1.16
N CYS A 139 1.63 -6.14 1.96
CA CYS A 139 2.97 -5.57 2.10
C CYS A 139 3.61 -6.03 3.41
N PHE A 140 4.76 -6.70 3.30
CA PHE A 140 5.53 -7.20 4.43
C PHE A 140 6.85 -6.43 4.65
N ASP A 141 7.09 -5.36 3.90
CA ASP A 141 8.28 -4.54 4.06
C ASP A 141 8.20 -3.67 5.31
N GLY A 142 9.09 -3.90 6.27
CA GLY A 142 9.13 -3.19 7.55
C GLY A 142 9.34 -1.68 7.40
N LYS A 143 10.15 -1.23 6.41
CA LYS A 143 10.42 0.19 6.19
C LYS A 143 9.18 0.93 5.72
N ILE A 144 8.38 0.30 4.83
CA ILE A 144 7.11 0.87 4.38
C ILE A 144 6.15 0.96 5.57
N LEU A 145 6.00 -0.13 6.33
CA LEU A 145 5.08 -0.17 7.48
C LEU A 145 5.45 0.86 8.57
N GLU A 146 6.74 1.07 8.83
CA GLU A 146 7.21 2.10 9.74
C GLU A 146 6.93 3.51 9.21
N ALA A 147 7.13 3.76 7.91
CA ALA A 147 6.91 5.07 7.29
C ALA A 147 5.42 5.46 7.21
N ILE A 148 4.50 4.50 7.21
CA ILE A 148 3.05 4.74 7.19
C ILE A 148 2.56 5.34 8.52
N SER A 149 3.10 4.89 9.65
CA SER A 149 2.61 5.25 10.98
C SER A 149 2.61 6.76 11.24
N PRO A 150 3.69 7.53 10.94
CA PRO A 150 3.69 8.99 11.08
C PRO A 150 2.65 9.69 10.18
N VAL A 151 2.43 9.20 8.96
CA VAL A 151 1.45 9.77 8.03
C VAL A 151 0.04 9.54 8.54
N LEU A 152 -0.29 8.31 8.98
CA LEU A 152 -1.62 8.00 9.53
C LEU A 152 -1.91 8.78 10.81
N ARG A 153 -0.92 8.98 11.68
CA ARG A 153 -1.08 9.81 12.89
C ARG A 153 -1.42 11.24 12.52
N ALA A 154 -0.71 11.80 11.54
CA ALA A 154 -0.98 13.14 11.05
C ALA A 154 -2.40 13.26 10.45
N LEU A 155 -2.85 12.28 9.64
CA LEU A 155 -4.21 12.26 9.10
C LEU A 155 -5.29 12.13 10.19
N ALA A 156 -5.04 11.36 11.24
CA ALA A 156 -5.96 11.24 12.37
C ALA A 156 -6.05 12.56 13.17
N GLU A 157 -4.94 13.26 13.33
CA GLU A 157 -4.89 14.55 14.00
C GLU A 157 -5.70 15.62 13.24
N ILE A 158 -5.51 15.73 11.91
CA ILE A 158 -6.29 16.68 11.12
C ILE A 158 -7.78 16.37 11.15
N LYS A 159 -8.15 15.08 11.07
CA LYS A 159 -9.56 14.67 11.21
C LYS A 159 -10.13 15.12 12.56
N GLY A 160 -9.39 14.87 13.64
CA GLY A 160 -9.80 15.26 15.00
C GLY A 160 -10.00 16.78 15.12
N GLN A 161 -9.06 17.58 14.66
CA GLN A 161 -9.15 19.03 14.68
C GLN A 161 -10.28 19.58 13.80
N THR A 162 -10.48 19.00 12.63
CA THR A 162 -11.62 19.35 11.77
C THR A 162 -12.95 19.08 12.47
N GLN A 163 -13.08 18.00 13.24
CA GLN A 163 -14.26 17.72 14.03
C GLN A 163 -14.46 18.74 15.17
N VAL A 164 -13.40 19.10 15.90
CA VAL A 164 -13.45 20.12 16.95
C VAL A 164 -13.87 21.47 16.38
N PHE A 165 -13.28 21.88 15.25
CA PHE A 165 -13.67 23.09 14.53
C PHE A 165 -15.15 23.07 14.15
N ARG A 166 -15.63 21.94 13.59
CA ARG A 166 -17.05 21.74 13.26
C ARG A 166 -17.97 22.00 14.45
N PHE A 167 -17.67 21.41 15.59
CA PHE A 167 -18.49 21.60 16.79
C PHE A 167 -18.51 23.05 17.26
N LYS A 168 -17.37 23.74 17.25
CA LYS A 168 -17.28 25.17 17.60
C LYS A 168 -18.14 26.03 16.65
N ILE A 169 -18.05 25.80 15.35
CA ILE A 169 -18.83 26.54 14.33
C ILE A 169 -20.32 26.23 14.46
N LEU A 170 -20.70 24.98 14.66
CA LEU A 170 -22.09 24.59 14.89
C LEU A 170 -22.68 25.34 16.09
N GLY A 171 -21.94 25.45 17.18
CA GLY A 171 -22.35 26.21 18.35
C GLY A 171 -22.66 27.69 18.03
N ILE A 172 -21.79 28.33 17.24
CA ILE A 172 -22.02 29.71 16.79
C ILE A 172 -23.27 29.82 15.91
N GLN A 173 -23.44 28.91 14.95
CA GLN A 173 -24.59 28.89 14.06
C GLN A 173 -25.91 28.72 14.80
N MET A 174 -25.93 27.85 15.79
CA MET A 174 -27.12 27.69 16.67
C MET A 174 -27.41 28.96 17.45
N ALA A 175 -26.36 29.67 17.94
CA ALA A 175 -26.51 30.95 18.64
C ALA A 175 -27.04 32.05 17.70
N VAL A 176 -26.53 32.15 16.48
CA VAL A 176 -27.00 33.09 15.45
C VAL A 176 -28.47 32.82 15.14
N LYS A 177 -28.83 31.57 14.84
CA LYS A 177 -30.23 31.20 14.54
C LYS A 177 -31.18 31.55 15.67
N HIS A 178 -30.81 31.26 16.91
CA HIS A 178 -31.62 31.60 18.08
C HIS A 178 -31.80 33.12 18.24
N LYS A 179 -30.75 33.91 17.96
CA LYS A 179 -30.87 35.39 17.99
C LYS A 179 -31.75 35.91 16.87
N GLU A 180 -31.66 35.41 15.67
CA GLU A 180 -32.54 35.79 14.55
C GLU A 180 -34.00 35.46 14.85
N GLU A 181 -34.31 34.27 15.40
CA GLU A 181 -35.65 33.87 15.81
C GLU A 181 -36.21 34.82 16.90
N ASN A 182 -35.42 35.19 17.90
CA ASN A 182 -35.80 36.13 18.95
C ASN A 182 -36.04 37.51 18.39
N TYR A 183 -35.29 37.99 17.40
CA TYR A 183 -35.49 39.26 16.75
C TYR A 183 -36.82 39.33 16.01
N ILE A 184 -37.19 38.29 15.32
CA ILE A 184 -38.48 38.20 14.63
C ILE A 184 -39.64 38.30 15.65
N GLN A 185 -39.49 37.71 16.84
CA GLN A 185 -40.50 37.72 17.87
C GLN A 185 -40.55 39.02 18.68
N PHE A 186 -39.39 39.69 18.87
CA PHE A 186 -39.24 40.85 19.74
C PHE A 186 -38.36 41.94 19.10
N PRO A 187 -38.86 42.66 18.06
CA PRO A 187 -38.05 43.65 17.30
C PRO A 187 -37.56 44.86 18.08
N GLN A 188 -38.07 45.06 19.30
CA GLN A 188 -37.74 46.24 20.12
C GLN A 188 -36.48 46.01 21.01
N LEU A 189 -35.85 44.86 20.96
CA LEU A 189 -34.62 44.58 21.70
C LEU A 189 -33.41 45.11 20.88
N SER A 190 -32.98 46.32 21.20
CA SER A 190 -32.01 47.13 20.44
C SER A 190 -30.54 46.63 20.45
N ASN A 191 -30.23 45.44 20.94
CA ASN A 191 -28.83 44.98 21.13
C ASN A 191 -28.41 43.87 20.18
N ILE A 192 -29.25 43.47 19.24
CA ILE A 192 -29.02 42.27 18.41
C ILE A 192 -27.86 42.44 17.44
N GLU A 193 -27.69 43.64 16.85
CA GLU A 193 -26.55 43.91 15.96
C GLU A 193 -25.21 43.71 16.68
N ALA A 194 -25.07 44.28 17.89
CA ALA A 194 -23.86 44.14 18.67
C ALA A 194 -23.58 42.66 19.08
N GLU A 195 -24.63 41.90 19.35
CA GLU A 195 -24.51 40.48 19.69
C GLU A 195 -24.19 39.62 18.46
N LEU A 196 -24.67 39.94 17.28
CA LEU A 196 -24.30 39.30 16.01
C LEU A 196 -22.85 39.61 15.64
N ASP A 197 -22.40 40.85 15.86
CA ASP A 197 -21.01 41.25 15.65
C ASP A 197 -20.07 40.48 16.59
N ASP A 198 -20.43 40.27 17.86
CA ASP A 198 -19.65 39.44 18.79
C ASP A 198 -19.56 37.98 18.34
N LEU A 199 -20.67 37.41 17.84
CA LEU A 199 -20.69 36.05 17.28
C LEU A 199 -19.83 35.95 16.02
N LEU A 200 -19.83 36.93 15.17
CA LEU A 200 -18.99 37.04 13.98
C LEU A 200 -17.50 37.09 14.38
N LEU A 201 -17.17 37.93 15.37
CA LEU A 201 -15.80 38.02 15.89
C LEU A 201 -15.31 36.67 16.43
N LYS A 202 -16.17 35.97 17.19
CA LYS A 202 -15.88 34.62 17.69
C LYS A 202 -15.68 33.61 16.55
N TYR A 203 -16.51 33.70 15.51
CA TYR A 203 -16.37 32.87 14.31
C TYR A 203 -15.02 33.10 13.65
N ASN A 204 -14.66 34.35 13.36
CA ASN A 204 -13.40 34.68 12.72
C ASN A 204 -12.19 34.18 13.53
N LYS A 205 -12.21 34.35 14.86
CA LYS A 205 -11.16 33.86 15.73
C LYS A 205 -11.00 32.33 15.64
N ILE A 206 -12.10 31.57 15.69
CA ILE A 206 -12.07 30.10 15.57
C ILE A 206 -11.55 29.70 14.21
N TYR A 207 -11.93 30.44 13.18
CA TYR A 207 -11.49 30.23 11.81
C TYR A 207 -9.99 30.45 11.66
N ASP A 208 -9.47 31.56 12.18
CA ASP A 208 -8.03 31.86 12.15
C ASP A 208 -7.23 30.78 12.88
N GLU A 209 -7.68 30.35 14.08
CA GLU A 209 -7.08 29.23 14.82
C GLU A 209 -7.02 27.94 13.98
N PHE A 210 -8.06 27.66 13.20
CA PHE A 210 -8.09 26.48 12.33
C PHE A 210 -7.18 26.62 11.12
N CYS A 211 -7.09 27.81 10.53
CA CYS A 211 -6.17 28.10 9.42
C CYS A 211 -4.71 27.95 9.86
N ASP A 212 -4.35 28.49 11.02
CA ASP A 212 -3.00 28.39 11.58
C ASP A 212 -2.64 26.93 11.88
N PHE A 213 -3.56 26.19 12.46
CA PHE A 213 -3.39 24.75 12.67
C PHE A 213 -3.14 24.03 11.35
N ASN A 214 -3.99 24.25 10.34
CA ASN A 214 -3.87 23.61 9.04
C ASN A 214 -2.54 23.95 8.36
N MET A 215 -2.09 25.20 8.39
CA MET A 215 -0.81 25.60 7.80
C MET A 215 0.38 24.91 8.48
N LYS A 216 0.39 24.83 9.80
CA LYS A 216 1.42 24.15 10.55
C LYS A 216 1.42 22.65 10.27
N PHE A 217 0.24 22.04 10.30
CA PHE A 217 0.03 20.63 10.00
C PHE A 217 0.47 20.27 8.58
N LEU A 218 0.14 21.08 7.58
CA LEU A 218 0.48 20.88 6.19
C LEU A 218 1.98 20.72 6.00
N LYS A 219 2.77 21.58 6.61
CA LYS A 219 4.24 21.51 6.53
C LYS A 219 4.77 20.17 7.07
N ASP A 220 4.32 19.76 8.23
CA ASP A 220 4.72 18.51 8.87
C ASP A 220 4.26 17.27 8.09
N TYR A 221 3.00 17.30 7.61
CA TYR A 221 2.44 16.23 6.79
C TYR A 221 3.19 16.04 5.47
N ILE A 222 3.49 17.12 4.75
CA ILE A 222 4.21 17.04 3.47
C ILE A 222 5.57 16.37 3.63
N VAL A 223 6.30 16.66 4.71
CA VAL A 223 7.59 16.01 4.99
C VAL A 223 7.42 14.50 5.19
N LYS A 224 6.45 14.10 6.02
CA LYS A 224 6.16 12.68 6.30
C LYS A 224 5.67 11.94 5.05
N TYR A 225 4.79 12.58 4.27
CA TYR A 225 4.25 12.04 3.04
C TYR A 225 5.34 11.84 1.97
N ASN A 226 6.21 12.82 1.76
CA ASN A 226 7.30 12.73 0.81
C ASN A 226 8.31 11.64 1.19
N ASN A 227 8.59 11.47 2.49
CA ASN A 227 9.41 10.37 2.96
C ASN A 227 8.77 8.99 2.66
N LEU A 228 7.47 8.84 2.90
CA LEU A 228 6.74 7.63 2.55
C LEU A 228 6.79 7.37 1.03
N LEU A 229 6.55 8.38 0.21
CA LEU A 229 6.62 8.26 -1.25
C LEU A 229 8.02 7.82 -1.71
N PHE A 230 9.07 8.38 -1.12
CA PHE A 230 10.44 8.01 -1.44
C PHE A 230 10.70 6.53 -1.13
N ILE A 231 10.33 6.07 0.07
CA ILE A 231 10.49 4.67 0.49
C ILE A 231 9.70 3.72 -0.41
N CYS A 232 8.43 4.04 -0.72
CA CYS A 232 7.61 3.22 -1.61
C CYS A 232 8.20 3.14 -3.03
N ARG A 233 8.71 4.26 -3.56
CA ARG A 233 9.33 4.32 -4.89
C ARG A 233 10.61 3.49 -4.93
N ASP A 234 11.45 3.60 -3.93
CA ASP A 234 12.70 2.83 -3.83
C ASP A 234 12.41 1.33 -3.75
N TYR A 235 11.47 0.94 -2.92
CA TYR A 235 11.02 -0.44 -2.80
C TYR A 235 10.52 -1.03 -4.12
N LEU A 236 9.64 -0.31 -4.83
CA LEU A 236 9.08 -0.76 -6.11
C LEU A 236 10.13 -0.85 -7.22
N ARG A 237 11.19 -0.02 -7.17
CA ARG A 237 12.31 -0.07 -8.10
C ARG A 237 13.23 -1.24 -7.84
N THR A 238 13.59 -1.47 -6.59
CA THR A 238 14.48 -2.58 -6.21
C THR A 238 13.86 -3.93 -6.51
N LYS A 239 12.59 -4.13 -6.20
CA LYS A 239 11.88 -5.39 -6.55
C LYS A 239 11.74 -5.62 -8.06
N LYS A 240 11.59 -4.54 -8.86
CA LYS A 240 11.54 -4.68 -10.32
C LYS A 240 12.88 -5.11 -10.93
N ALA A 241 14.00 -4.77 -10.29
CA ALA A 241 15.33 -5.13 -10.76
C ALA A 241 15.73 -6.58 -10.39
N THR A 242 15.05 -7.20 -9.44
CA THR A 242 15.32 -8.57 -8.94
C THR A 242 14.40 -9.65 -9.54
N ASN A 243 13.39 -9.26 -10.29
CA ASN A 243 12.48 -10.12 -11.05
C ASN A 243 12.70 -9.97 -12.56
#